data_66619c9dd7821dc5e58a2d7e4f19bc08
#
_entry.id   66619c9dd7821dc5e58a2d7e4f19bc08
#
_cell.length_a   1.000
_cell.length_b   1.000
_cell.length_c   1.000
_cell.angle_alpha   90.00
_cell.angle_beta   90.00
_cell.angle_gamma   90.00
#
_symmetry.space_group_name_H-M   'P 1'
#
loop_
_entity.id
_entity.type
_entity.pdbx_description
1 polymer ?
#
loop_
_entity_poly.entity_id
_entity_poly.type
_entity_poly.pdbx_seq_one_letter_code
_entity_poly.pdbx_strand_id
1 'polypeptide(L)'
;MSFFITSLKDISTYRSELMGWSILWIMMLHFTFNQIAPLGFVAQYGFAGVDIFLFVSGFGLFFSLDNNNDIGLFYKKRLLRIFPTYYIIGAITNILLTHDSFLTFLFRYSTIGFWIGKEYAEWFIPSIVILYLFAPLVKMLIDKKRFIIISIITVGSFLTAYFITNKEYLIDRAHFFIIYRIPAFIFGMICAYWIKKDKSLKYFIYVMLIGIPFFIYFYPSHHHIYNFKYFSLAFLLPLFVTIFILLSKHIKILSSLLREMGKASLEIYLIQTIIFSAKINKSLIIPPDWIDFSTVCFIILCSLLGIILHKLIDKSGIYQLL
;
A
#
# COMPACT_ATOMS: atom_id res chain seq x y z
N MET A 1 19.06 -13.83 -14.77
CA MET A 1 19.32 -13.81 -13.33
C MET A 1 20.05 -12.54 -12.87
N SER A 2 21.16 -12.12 -13.46
CA SER A 2 21.86 -10.86 -13.14
C SER A 2 20.97 -9.63 -13.28
N PHE A 3 20.16 -9.55 -14.30
CA PHE A 3 19.22 -8.49 -14.58
C PHE A 3 18.16 -8.27 -13.48
N PHE A 4 17.57 -9.34 -12.95
CA PHE A 4 16.61 -9.29 -11.85
C PHE A 4 17.25 -8.74 -10.56
N ILE A 5 18.46 -9.21 -10.25
CA ILE A 5 19.21 -8.76 -9.07
C ILE A 5 19.58 -7.28 -9.18
N THR A 6 19.98 -6.83 -10.37
CA THR A 6 20.29 -5.41 -10.63
C THR A 6 19.06 -4.53 -10.43
N SER A 7 17.90 -4.95 -10.94
CA SER A 7 16.65 -4.19 -10.79
C SER A 7 16.21 -4.03 -9.34
N LEU A 8 16.39 -5.04 -8.49
CA LEU A 8 16.08 -4.91 -7.06
C LEU A 8 17.02 -3.91 -6.34
N LYS A 9 18.28 -3.80 -6.76
CA LYS A 9 19.20 -2.76 -6.23
C LYS A 9 18.73 -1.35 -6.58
N ASP A 10 17.97 -1.18 -7.66
CA ASP A 10 17.46 0.11 -8.11
C ASP A 10 16.18 0.58 -7.38
N ILE A 11 15.66 -0.18 -6.41
CA ILE A 11 14.44 0.18 -5.67
C ILE A 11 14.54 1.58 -5.06
N SER A 12 15.69 1.95 -4.49
CA SER A 12 15.90 3.28 -3.92
C SER A 12 15.77 4.39 -4.97
N THR A 13 16.34 4.17 -6.16
CA THR A 13 16.35 5.14 -7.27
C THR A 13 14.94 5.33 -7.86
N TYR A 14 14.21 4.24 -8.02
CA TYR A 14 12.86 4.23 -8.62
C TYR A 14 11.74 4.18 -7.60
N ARG A 15 12.02 4.57 -6.34
CA ARG A 15 11.05 4.48 -5.24
C ARG A 15 9.77 5.26 -5.53
N SER A 16 9.89 6.47 -6.03
CA SER A 16 8.71 7.29 -6.34
C SER A 16 7.90 6.70 -7.49
N GLU A 17 8.56 6.18 -8.53
CA GLU A 17 7.89 5.52 -9.65
C GLU A 17 7.14 4.25 -9.18
N LEU A 18 7.75 3.46 -8.29
CA LEU A 18 7.09 2.28 -7.71
C LEU A 18 5.84 2.66 -6.89
N MET A 19 5.91 3.74 -6.12
CA MET A 19 4.75 4.30 -5.42
C MET A 19 3.69 4.80 -6.42
N GLY A 20 4.11 5.40 -7.55
CA GLY A 20 3.22 5.82 -8.63
C GLY A 20 2.51 4.64 -9.31
N TRP A 21 3.23 3.57 -9.63
CA TRP A 21 2.65 2.33 -10.14
C TRP A 21 1.65 1.73 -9.15
N SER A 22 2.01 1.72 -7.86
CA SER A 22 1.15 1.18 -6.81
C SER A 22 -0.17 1.92 -6.73
N ILE A 23 -0.14 3.26 -6.64
CA ILE A 23 -1.37 4.04 -6.53
C ILE A 23 -2.21 4.00 -7.82
N LEU A 24 -1.58 4.00 -8.99
CA LEU A 24 -2.27 3.84 -10.26
C LEU A 24 -3.04 2.50 -10.30
N TRP A 25 -2.39 1.40 -9.91
CA TRP A 25 -2.99 0.08 -9.92
C TRP A 25 -4.14 -0.04 -8.90
N ILE A 26 -3.99 0.57 -7.72
CA ILE A 26 -5.07 0.66 -6.71
C ILE A 26 -6.26 1.45 -7.26
N MET A 27 -6.03 2.58 -7.93
CA MET A 27 -7.11 3.35 -8.55
C MET A 27 -7.84 2.55 -9.63
N MET A 28 -7.11 1.81 -10.45
CA MET A 28 -7.71 0.91 -11.44
C MET A 28 -8.66 -0.10 -10.79
N LEU A 29 -8.25 -0.72 -9.67
CA LEU A 29 -9.11 -1.65 -8.93
C LEU A 29 -10.39 -0.97 -8.42
N HIS A 30 -10.29 0.23 -7.86
CA HIS A 30 -11.42 0.92 -7.24
C HIS A 30 -12.42 1.48 -8.26
N PHE A 31 -11.96 1.88 -9.44
CA PHE A 31 -12.79 2.53 -10.43
C PHE A 31 -13.27 1.59 -11.54
N THR A 32 -12.50 0.55 -11.87
CA THR A 32 -12.86 -0.44 -12.90
C THR A 32 -13.77 -1.52 -12.29
N PHE A 33 -15.00 -1.19 -12.02
CA PHE A 33 -15.95 -2.14 -11.43
C PHE A 33 -16.32 -3.29 -12.39
N ASN A 34 -15.73 -4.46 -12.16
CA ASN A 34 -16.08 -5.75 -12.79
C ASN A 34 -16.13 -5.76 -14.33
N GLN A 35 -15.47 -4.84 -15.01
CA GLN A 35 -15.59 -4.70 -16.44
C GLN A 35 -14.29 -4.95 -17.20
N ILE A 36 -14.39 -5.90 -18.06
CA ILE A 36 -14.07 -5.89 -19.48
C ILE A 36 -12.59 -5.95 -19.79
N ALA A 37 -12.22 -7.02 -20.50
CA ALA A 37 -10.94 -7.20 -21.15
C ALA A 37 -10.55 -5.95 -21.98
N PRO A 38 -9.26 -5.51 -21.98
CA PRO A 38 -8.15 -6.07 -21.20
C PRO A 38 -7.89 -5.39 -19.85
N LEU A 39 -8.41 -4.17 -19.63
CA LEU A 39 -8.13 -3.38 -18.42
C LEU A 39 -8.72 -4.01 -17.16
N GLY A 40 -9.92 -4.57 -17.23
CA GLY A 40 -10.55 -5.26 -16.10
C GLY A 40 -9.73 -6.44 -15.60
N PHE A 41 -9.08 -7.19 -16.50
CA PHE A 41 -8.20 -8.29 -16.13
C PHE A 41 -6.99 -7.80 -15.31
N VAL A 42 -6.38 -6.68 -15.69
CA VAL A 42 -5.25 -6.10 -14.94
C VAL A 42 -5.74 -5.43 -13.66
N ALA A 43 -6.86 -4.71 -13.72
CA ALA A 43 -7.42 -3.96 -12.61
C ALA A 43 -7.81 -4.84 -11.42
N GLN A 44 -8.34 -6.04 -11.65
CA GLN A 44 -8.72 -6.95 -10.56
C GLN A 44 -7.56 -7.35 -9.63
N TYR A 45 -6.31 -7.23 -10.09
CA TYR A 45 -5.12 -7.47 -9.28
C TYR A 45 -4.57 -6.19 -8.62
N GLY A 46 -5.25 -5.05 -8.75
CA GLY A 46 -4.79 -3.77 -8.20
C GLY A 46 -4.58 -3.74 -6.69
N PHE A 47 -5.14 -4.71 -5.96
CA PHE A 47 -4.84 -4.93 -4.55
C PHE A 47 -3.36 -5.26 -4.31
N ALA A 48 -2.62 -5.78 -5.29
CA ALA A 48 -1.17 -5.96 -5.22
C ALA A 48 -0.41 -4.63 -5.14
N GLY A 49 -1.02 -3.53 -5.61
CA GLY A 49 -0.47 -2.19 -5.43
C GLY A 49 -0.26 -1.84 -3.96
N VAL A 50 -1.16 -2.26 -3.07
CA VAL A 50 -1.00 -2.06 -1.62
C VAL A 50 0.20 -2.83 -1.09
N ASP A 51 0.43 -4.06 -1.55
CA ASP A 51 1.58 -4.87 -1.13
C ASP A 51 2.89 -4.27 -1.62
N ILE A 52 2.95 -3.79 -2.87
CA ILE A 52 4.11 -3.07 -3.39
C ILE A 52 4.37 -1.81 -2.57
N PHE A 53 3.30 -1.07 -2.25
CA PHE A 53 3.39 0.14 -1.44
C PHE A 53 4.00 -0.15 -0.06
N LEU A 54 3.53 -1.19 0.60
CA LEU A 54 4.04 -1.60 1.91
C LEU A 54 5.47 -2.16 1.84
N PHE A 55 5.79 -2.93 0.80
CA PHE A 55 7.13 -3.42 0.54
C PHE A 55 8.12 -2.27 0.38
N VAL A 56 7.80 -1.30 -0.48
CA VAL A 56 8.64 -0.10 -0.72
C VAL A 56 8.72 0.78 0.53
N SER A 57 7.65 0.83 1.34
CA SER A 57 7.64 1.53 2.62
C SER A 57 8.57 0.84 3.62
N GLY A 58 8.44 -0.47 3.82
CA GLY A 58 9.33 -1.24 4.69
C GLY A 58 10.80 -1.12 4.28
N PHE A 59 11.07 -1.19 2.97
CA PHE A 59 12.40 -0.97 2.40
C PHE A 59 12.98 0.41 2.79
N GLY A 60 12.22 1.46 2.60
CA GLY A 60 12.65 2.82 2.92
C GLY A 60 12.79 3.08 4.43
N LEU A 61 11.92 2.47 5.25
CA LEU A 61 11.99 2.60 6.70
C LEU A 61 13.22 1.93 7.30
N PHE A 62 13.65 0.80 6.74
CA PHE A 62 14.89 0.15 7.16
C PHE A 62 16.08 1.12 7.04
N PHE A 63 16.27 1.76 5.88
CA PHE A 63 17.35 2.72 5.68
C PHE A 63 17.17 4.00 6.53
N SER A 64 15.93 4.45 6.70
CA SER A 64 15.66 5.62 7.57
C SER A 64 16.06 5.38 9.02
N LEU A 65 15.79 4.19 9.56
CA LEU A 65 16.18 3.77 10.91
C LEU A 65 17.67 3.43 11.00
N ASP A 66 18.29 3.08 9.90
CA ASP A 66 19.70 2.74 9.83
C ASP A 66 20.60 3.98 9.80
N ASN A 67 20.14 5.03 9.15
CA ASN A 67 20.87 6.29 9.02
C ASN A 67 20.72 7.21 10.25
N ASN A 68 19.69 7.00 11.06
CA ASN A 68 19.46 7.80 12.26
C ASN A 68 18.87 6.93 13.37
N ASN A 69 19.56 6.86 14.50
CA ASN A 69 19.16 6.08 15.66
C ASN A 69 18.12 6.80 16.55
N ASP A 70 17.78 8.06 16.27
CA ASP A 70 16.74 8.79 16.99
C ASP A 70 15.35 8.28 16.61
N ILE A 71 14.80 7.43 17.45
CA ILE A 71 13.47 6.85 17.29
C ILE A 71 12.37 7.93 17.40
N GLY A 72 12.59 8.95 18.25
CA GLY A 72 11.65 10.07 18.39
C GLY A 72 11.52 10.86 17.09
N LEU A 73 12.67 11.23 16.49
CA LEU A 73 12.72 11.89 15.21
C LEU A 73 12.13 11.01 14.10
N PHE A 74 12.38 9.70 14.13
CA PHE A 74 11.78 8.75 13.19
C PHE A 74 10.24 8.82 13.23
N TYR A 75 9.63 8.72 14.41
CA TYR A 75 8.17 8.79 14.55
C TYR A 75 7.62 10.16 14.17
N LYS A 76 8.26 11.24 14.63
CA LYS A 76 7.88 12.61 14.25
C LYS A 76 7.77 12.75 12.74
N LYS A 77 8.78 12.32 11.99
CA LYS A 77 8.78 12.37 10.52
C LYS A 77 7.64 11.58 9.90
N ARG A 78 7.31 10.40 10.41
CA ARG A 78 6.24 9.56 9.86
C ARG A 78 4.85 10.13 10.16
N LEU A 79 4.64 10.62 11.37
CA LEU A 79 3.36 11.22 11.76
C LEU A 79 3.11 12.53 10.99
N LEU A 80 4.10 13.40 10.88
CA LEU A 80 3.99 14.65 10.12
C LEU A 80 3.80 14.41 8.62
N ARG A 81 4.25 13.29 8.07
CA ARG A 81 3.99 12.94 6.66
C ARG A 81 2.55 12.49 6.42
N ILE A 82 1.89 11.89 7.41
CA ILE A 82 0.56 11.29 7.25
C ILE A 82 -0.53 12.21 7.76
N PHE A 83 -0.47 12.64 9.01
CA PHE A 83 -1.59 13.24 9.72
C PHE A 83 -2.04 14.59 9.16
N PRO A 84 -1.18 15.55 8.75
CA PRO A 84 -1.64 16.81 8.20
C PRO A 84 -2.54 16.61 6.98
N THR A 85 -2.11 15.82 6.02
CA THR A 85 -2.90 15.49 4.84
C THR A 85 -4.17 14.72 5.20
N TYR A 86 -4.08 13.78 6.15
CA TYR A 86 -5.22 12.97 6.60
C TYR A 86 -6.30 13.83 7.25
N TYR A 87 -5.92 14.79 8.09
CA TYR A 87 -6.88 15.71 8.71
C TYR A 87 -7.46 16.73 7.71
N ILE A 88 -6.66 17.25 6.77
CA ILE A 88 -7.15 18.17 5.74
C ILE A 88 -8.22 17.48 4.89
N ILE A 89 -7.90 16.31 4.35
CA ILE A 89 -8.85 15.55 3.52
C ILE A 89 -10.03 15.05 4.36
N GLY A 90 -9.78 14.64 5.61
CA GLY A 90 -10.82 14.28 6.54
C GLY A 90 -11.83 15.41 6.80
N ALA A 91 -11.35 16.65 6.98
CA ALA A 91 -12.21 17.80 7.15
C ALA A 91 -13.07 18.08 5.90
N ILE A 92 -12.47 17.95 4.70
CA ILE A 92 -13.22 18.05 3.44
C ILE A 92 -14.29 16.96 3.35
N THR A 93 -13.94 15.72 3.70
CA THR A 93 -14.88 14.58 3.72
C THR A 93 -16.01 14.83 4.71
N ASN A 94 -15.70 15.39 5.88
CA ASN A 94 -16.69 15.69 6.90
C ASN A 94 -17.68 16.75 6.44
N ILE A 95 -17.20 17.82 5.80
CA ILE A 95 -18.05 18.88 5.27
C ILE A 95 -18.95 18.37 4.14
N LEU A 96 -18.42 17.53 3.25
CA LEU A 96 -19.12 17.11 2.04
C LEU A 96 -20.03 15.88 2.24
N LEU A 97 -19.70 14.97 3.14
CA LEU A 97 -20.33 13.65 3.18
C LEU A 97 -20.82 13.21 4.56
N THR A 98 -20.01 13.37 5.62
CA THR A 98 -20.31 12.71 6.89
C THR A 98 -21.02 13.58 7.92
N HIS A 99 -20.79 14.89 7.89
CA HIS A 99 -21.37 15.88 8.80
C HIS A 99 -21.25 15.50 10.29
N ASP A 100 -20.16 14.83 10.67
CA ASP A 100 -19.88 14.41 12.03
C ASP A 100 -19.68 15.62 12.96
N SER A 101 -20.04 15.46 14.23
CA SER A 101 -19.65 16.42 15.26
C SER A 101 -18.12 16.47 15.42
N PHE A 102 -17.60 17.57 15.98
CA PHE A 102 -16.16 17.75 16.16
C PHE A 102 -15.51 16.58 16.94
N LEU A 103 -16.13 16.10 18.00
CA LEU A 103 -15.62 14.97 18.79
C LEU A 103 -15.65 13.67 17.98
N THR A 104 -16.70 13.42 17.22
CA THR A 104 -16.79 12.24 16.33
C THR A 104 -15.74 12.32 15.23
N PHE A 105 -15.52 13.50 14.65
CA PHE A 105 -14.47 13.75 13.66
C PHE A 105 -13.08 13.42 14.23
N LEU A 106 -12.73 14.00 15.40
CA LEU A 106 -11.44 13.71 16.05
C LEU A 106 -11.27 12.23 16.33
N PHE A 107 -12.32 11.57 16.82
CA PHE A 107 -12.30 10.15 17.12
C PHE A 107 -12.09 9.30 15.84
N ARG A 108 -12.79 9.63 14.75
CA ARG A 108 -12.66 8.96 13.44
C ARG A 108 -11.23 9.07 12.94
N TYR A 109 -10.68 10.29 12.89
CA TYR A 109 -9.37 10.56 12.30
C TYR A 109 -8.19 10.37 13.27
N SER A 110 -8.45 9.99 14.54
CA SER A 110 -7.41 9.53 15.48
C SER A 110 -6.85 8.15 15.15
N THR A 111 -7.47 7.43 14.20
CA THR A 111 -7.24 6.00 13.89
C THR A 111 -7.70 5.00 14.96
N ILE A 112 -7.93 5.43 16.19
CA ILE A 112 -8.37 4.57 17.31
C ILE A 112 -9.76 3.97 17.02
N GLY A 113 -10.68 4.79 16.50
CA GLY A 113 -12.04 4.35 16.16
C GLY A 113 -12.08 3.14 15.24
N PHE A 114 -11.14 3.08 14.28
CA PHE A 114 -10.98 1.92 13.40
C PHE A 114 -10.69 0.64 14.19
N TRP A 115 -9.74 0.66 15.13
CA TRP A 115 -9.30 -0.53 15.88
C TRP A 115 -10.32 -1.04 16.89
N ILE A 116 -11.20 -0.19 17.38
CA ILE A 116 -12.26 -0.59 18.33
C ILE A 116 -13.58 -0.99 17.63
N GLY A 117 -13.54 -1.26 16.33
CA GLY A 117 -14.62 -1.89 15.59
C GLY A 117 -15.61 -0.93 14.92
N LYS A 118 -15.31 0.37 14.85
CA LYS A 118 -16.04 1.29 13.98
C LYS A 118 -15.39 1.23 12.58
N GLU A 119 -16.13 0.70 11.62
CA GLU A 119 -15.66 0.57 10.25
C GLU A 119 -15.64 1.93 9.55
N TYR A 120 -14.46 2.31 9.06
CA TYR A 120 -14.26 3.47 8.21
C TYR A 120 -13.61 3.03 6.91
N ALA A 121 -13.90 3.74 5.82
CA ALA A 121 -13.39 3.40 4.50
C ALA A 121 -11.85 3.44 4.40
N GLU A 122 -11.20 4.24 5.27
CA GLU A 122 -9.76 4.49 5.23
C GLU A 122 -8.95 3.48 6.07
N TRP A 123 -9.16 2.19 5.87
CA TRP A 123 -8.46 1.12 6.59
C TRP A 123 -6.94 1.17 6.48
N PHE A 124 -6.40 1.72 5.38
CA PHE A 124 -4.97 1.73 5.09
C PHE A 124 -4.19 2.65 6.04
N ILE A 125 -4.74 3.83 6.39
CA ILE A 125 -4.03 4.78 7.28
C ILE A 125 -3.84 4.21 8.69
N PRO A 126 -4.85 3.68 9.38
CA PRO A 126 -4.65 2.99 10.65
C PRO A 126 -3.64 1.83 10.55
N SER A 127 -3.69 1.10 9.45
CA SER A 127 -2.82 -0.05 9.22
C SER A 127 -1.34 0.35 9.06
N ILE A 128 -1.06 1.37 8.25
CA ILE A 128 0.33 1.80 8.04
C ILE A 128 0.92 2.46 9.29
N VAL A 129 0.10 3.14 10.08
CA VAL A 129 0.52 3.70 11.38
C VAL A 129 0.99 2.58 12.33
N ILE A 130 0.23 1.49 12.44
CA ILE A 130 0.64 0.32 13.23
C ILE A 130 1.94 -0.28 12.72
N LEU A 131 2.09 -0.46 11.40
CA LEU A 131 3.34 -0.98 10.83
C LEU A 131 4.53 -0.05 11.12
N TYR A 132 4.33 1.26 11.10
CA TYR A 132 5.38 2.22 11.45
C TYR A 132 5.76 2.15 12.93
N LEU A 133 4.79 1.92 13.83
CA LEU A 133 5.06 1.73 15.25
C LEU A 133 5.95 0.49 15.50
N PHE A 134 5.73 -0.59 14.75
CA PHE A 134 6.52 -1.81 14.90
C PHE A 134 7.81 -1.84 14.06
N ALA A 135 8.02 -0.90 13.13
CA ALA A 135 9.19 -0.89 12.26
C ALA A 135 10.54 -0.91 13.01
N PRO A 136 10.77 -0.13 14.10
CA PRO A 136 12.02 -0.19 14.86
C PRO A 136 12.25 -1.57 15.49
N LEU A 137 11.20 -2.22 15.99
CA LEU A 137 11.29 -3.57 16.54
C LEU A 137 11.69 -4.59 15.45
N VAL A 138 11.05 -4.54 14.30
CA VAL A 138 11.38 -5.42 13.16
C VAL A 138 12.83 -5.20 12.72
N LYS A 139 13.28 -3.94 12.62
CA LYS A 139 14.68 -3.63 12.29
C LYS A 139 15.64 -4.21 13.33
N MET A 140 15.36 -4.04 14.60
CA MET A 140 16.17 -4.61 15.68
C MET A 140 16.28 -6.14 15.59
N LEU A 141 15.17 -6.83 15.27
CA LEU A 141 15.18 -8.28 15.07
C LEU A 141 16.01 -8.69 13.86
N ILE A 142 15.95 -7.93 12.76
CA ILE A 142 16.75 -8.17 11.56
C ILE A 142 18.24 -7.98 11.88
N ASP A 143 18.62 -6.89 12.54
CA ASP A 143 20.01 -6.57 12.89
C ASP A 143 20.61 -7.61 13.83
N LYS A 144 19.84 -8.09 14.80
CA LYS A 144 20.20 -9.18 15.70
C LYS A 144 20.12 -10.56 15.07
N LYS A 145 19.81 -10.64 13.77
CA LYS A 145 19.65 -11.90 12.99
C LYS A 145 18.62 -12.87 13.61
N ARG A 146 17.60 -12.35 14.26
CA ARG A 146 16.51 -13.13 14.88
C ARG A 146 15.46 -13.56 13.84
N PHE A 147 15.91 -14.12 12.72
CA PHE A 147 15.04 -14.52 11.60
C PHE A 147 13.99 -15.56 11.98
N ILE A 148 14.27 -16.40 12.99
CA ILE A 148 13.27 -17.35 13.52
C ILE A 148 12.05 -16.58 14.06
N ILE A 149 12.25 -15.51 14.85
CA ILE A 149 11.15 -14.69 15.40
C ILE A 149 10.38 -14.03 14.26
N ILE A 150 11.10 -13.50 13.27
CA ILE A 150 10.48 -12.89 12.07
C ILE A 150 9.65 -13.93 11.31
N SER A 151 10.16 -15.14 11.15
CA SER A 151 9.43 -16.24 10.52
C SER A 151 8.18 -16.62 11.33
N ILE A 152 8.26 -16.66 12.66
CA ILE A 152 7.10 -16.93 13.53
C ILE A 152 6.04 -15.84 13.36
N ILE A 153 6.43 -14.56 13.31
CA ILE A 153 5.49 -13.44 13.08
C ILE A 153 4.82 -13.59 11.70
N THR A 154 5.60 -13.90 10.66
CA THR A 154 5.09 -14.06 9.29
C THR A 154 4.17 -15.27 9.17
N VAL A 155 4.57 -16.43 9.71
CA VAL A 155 3.75 -17.65 9.73
C VAL A 155 2.53 -17.47 10.63
N GLY A 156 2.71 -16.81 11.79
CA GLY A 156 1.60 -16.47 12.69
C GLY A 156 0.56 -15.58 12.02
N SER A 157 0.98 -14.55 11.25
CA SER A 157 0.03 -13.74 10.47
C SER A 157 -0.71 -14.57 9.43
N PHE A 158 -0.02 -15.51 8.77
CA PHE A 158 -0.63 -16.45 7.83
C PHE A 158 -1.68 -17.35 8.50
N LEU A 159 -1.32 -17.99 9.62
CA LEU A 159 -2.24 -18.85 10.37
C LEU A 159 -3.44 -18.06 10.90
N THR A 160 -3.22 -16.87 11.44
CA THR A 160 -4.30 -16.00 11.92
C THR A 160 -5.23 -15.64 10.77
N ALA A 161 -4.69 -15.28 9.61
CA ALA A 161 -5.46 -15.02 8.41
C ALA A 161 -6.29 -16.23 7.98
N TYR A 162 -5.70 -17.44 8.01
CA TYR A 162 -6.40 -18.69 7.69
C TYR A 162 -7.60 -18.93 8.60
N PHE A 163 -7.41 -18.83 9.92
CA PHE A 163 -8.50 -19.04 10.89
C PHE A 163 -9.59 -17.97 10.79
N ILE A 164 -9.23 -16.72 10.52
CA ILE A 164 -10.19 -15.63 10.33
C ILE A 164 -11.02 -15.85 9.07
N THR A 165 -10.37 -16.24 7.98
CA THR A 165 -11.02 -16.45 6.67
C THR A 165 -12.06 -17.58 6.72
N ASN A 166 -11.83 -18.59 7.56
CA ASN A 166 -12.77 -19.69 7.72
C ASN A 166 -14.01 -19.34 8.58
N LYS A 167 -14.11 -18.08 9.08
CA LYS A 167 -15.26 -17.60 9.83
C LYS A 167 -15.97 -16.52 9.02
N GLU A 168 -17.05 -16.87 8.33
CA GLU A 168 -17.79 -16.00 7.41
C GLU A 168 -18.10 -14.61 7.96
N TYR A 169 -18.45 -14.49 9.24
CA TYR A 169 -18.78 -13.22 9.88
C TYR A 169 -17.58 -12.29 10.13
N LEU A 170 -16.34 -12.76 9.91
CA LEU A 170 -15.12 -11.97 10.06
C LEU A 170 -14.48 -11.54 8.73
N ILE A 171 -14.93 -12.12 7.61
CA ILE A 171 -14.30 -11.94 6.30
C ILE A 171 -14.34 -10.47 5.84
N ASP A 172 -15.44 -9.78 6.09
CA ASP A 172 -15.69 -8.43 5.59
C ASP A 172 -15.10 -7.32 6.47
N ARG A 173 -14.45 -7.67 7.58
CA ARG A 173 -13.91 -6.66 8.48
C ARG A 173 -12.58 -6.11 8.01
N ALA A 174 -12.56 -4.84 7.65
CA ALA A 174 -11.41 -4.13 7.12
C ALA A 174 -10.17 -4.16 8.03
N HIS A 175 -10.34 -4.29 9.37
CA HIS A 175 -9.22 -4.34 10.31
C HIS A 175 -8.36 -5.60 10.16
N PHE A 176 -8.85 -6.65 9.54
CA PHE A 176 -8.04 -7.84 9.29
C PHE A 176 -7.16 -7.71 8.03
N PHE A 177 -7.40 -6.72 7.17
CA PHE A 177 -6.60 -6.55 5.96
C PHE A 177 -5.12 -6.32 6.25
N ILE A 178 -4.77 -5.72 7.39
CA ILE A 178 -3.37 -5.54 7.79
C ILE A 178 -2.65 -6.88 7.96
N ILE A 179 -3.32 -7.90 8.50
CA ILE A 179 -2.71 -9.20 8.78
C ILE A 179 -2.18 -9.84 7.50
N TYR A 180 -2.93 -9.72 6.41
CA TYR A 180 -2.51 -10.21 5.09
C TYR A 180 -1.32 -9.46 4.51
N ARG A 181 -1.03 -8.25 5.01
CA ARG A 181 -0.03 -7.31 4.47
C ARG A 181 1.27 -7.27 5.27
N ILE A 182 1.28 -7.80 6.51
CA ILE A 182 2.48 -7.88 7.34
C ILE A 182 3.66 -8.49 6.60
N PRO A 183 3.52 -9.62 5.87
CA PRO A 183 4.63 -10.23 5.14
C PRO A 183 5.24 -9.30 4.09
N ALA A 184 4.44 -8.55 3.34
CA ALA A 184 4.93 -7.62 2.33
C ALA A 184 5.82 -6.52 2.93
N PHE A 185 5.41 -5.96 4.06
CA PHE A 185 6.17 -4.94 4.78
C PHE A 185 7.50 -5.48 5.33
N ILE A 186 7.45 -6.62 6.02
CA ILE A 186 8.66 -7.28 6.58
C ILE A 186 9.62 -7.65 5.44
N PHE A 187 9.09 -8.13 4.33
CA PHE A 187 9.88 -8.52 3.16
C PHE A 187 10.64 -7.34 2.56
N GLY A 188 10.02 -6.15 2.52
CA GLY A 188 10.69 -4.91 2.15
C GLY A 188 11.88 -4.59 3.04
N MET A 189 11.72 -4.71 4.37
CA MET A 189 12.80 -4.47 5.33
C MET A 189 13.94 -5.50 5.19
N ILE A 190 13.63 -6.77 4.97
CA ILE A 190 14.63 -7.83 4.74
C ILE A 190 15.39 -7.58 3.42
N CYS A 191 14.69 -7.14 2.37
CA CYS A 191 15.31 -6.79 1.10
C CYS A 191 16.34 -5.66 1.27
N ALA A 192 15.98 -4.60 2.00
CA ALA A 192 16.88 -3.50 2.32
C ALA A 192 18.12 -3.96 3.09
N TYR A 193 17.93 -4.81 4.11
CA TYR A 193 19.04 -5.40 4.87
C TYR A 193 19.99 -6.21 3.99
N TRP A 194 19.46 -7.02 3.09
CA TRP A 194 20.28 -7.86 2.22
C TRP A 194 21.05 -7.02 1.20
N ILE A 195 20.43 -6.00 0.63
CA ILE A 195 21.11 -5.05 -0.26
C ILE A 195 22.22 -4.32 0.50
N LYS A 196 21.97 -3.83 1.70
CA LYS A 196 22.98 -3.18 2.54
C LYS A 196 24.17 -4.10 2.83
N LYS A 197 23.92 -5.39 3.03
CA LYS A 197 24.95 -6.39 3.33
C LYS A 197 25.56 -7.02 2.07
N ASP A 198 25.24 -6.51 0.91
CA ASP A 198 25.63 -7.06 -0.41
C ASP A 198 25.40 -8.58 -0.52
N LYS A 199 24.34 -9.05 0.16
CA LYS A 199 23.94 -10.46 0.13
C LYS A 199 23.36 -10.81 -1.24
N SER A 200 23.50 -12.07 -1.62
CA SER A 200 22.90 -12.57 -2.86
C SER A 200 21.37 -12.49 -2.77
N LEU A 201 20.76 -11.76 -3.69
CA LEU A 201 19.31 -11.69 -3.83
C LEU A 201 18.72 -12.93 -4.54
N LYS A 202 19.53 -13.97 -4.78
CA LYS A 202 19.09 -15.25 -5.37
C LYS A 202 17.92 -15.88 -4.60
N TYR A 203 17.92 -15.72 -3.27
CA TYR A 203 16.86 -16.26 -2.41
C TYR A 203 15.47 -15.71 -2.75
N PHE A 204 15.37 -14.47 -3.28
CA PHE A 204 14.10 -13.93 -3.75
C PHE A 204 13.52 -14.72 -4.92
N ILE A 205 14.37 -15.29 -5.77
CA ILE A 205 13.93 -16.13 -6.88
C ILE A 205 13.29 -17.42 -6.35
N TYR A 206 13.90 -18.05 -5.34
CA TYR A 206 13.29 -19.24 -4.70
C TYR A 206 11.95 -18.90 -4.05
N VAL A 207 11.86 -17.76 -3.39
CA VAL A 207 10.60 -17.28 -2.81
C VAL A 207 9.54 -17.12 -3.89
N MET A 208 9.88 -16.54 -5.06
CA MET A 208 8.95 -16.42 -6.19
C MET A 208 8.54 -17.75 -6.77
N LEU A 209 9.49 -18.69 -6.91
CA LEU A 209 9.22 -20.04 -7.43
C LEU A 209 8.24 -20.81 -6.55
N ILE A 210 8.27 -20.57 -5.23
CA ILE A 210 7.28 -21.12 -4.29
C ILE A 210 5.97 -20.36 -4.41
N GLY A 211 6.03 -19.05 -4.55
CA GLY A 211 4.86 -18.17 -4.62
C GLY A 211 3.97 -18.39 -5.84
N ILE A 212 4.55 -18.73 -7.00
CA ILE A 212 3.79 -18.96 -8.24
C ILE A 212 2.81 -20.14 -8.10
N PRO A 213 3.21 -21.36 -7.72
CA PRO A 213 2.27 -22.47 -7.50
C PRO A 213 1.24 -22.15 -6.42
N PHE A 214 1.68 -21.47 -5.34
CA PHE A 214 0.81 -21.05 -4.26
C PHE A 214 -0.26 -20.07 -4.75
N PHE A 215 0.12 -19.08 -5.56
CA PHE A 215 -0.81 -18.15 -6.18
C PHE A 215 -1.79 -18.86 -7.11
N ILE A 216 -1.30 -19.74 -7.98
CA ILE A 216 -2.13 -20.51 -8.92
C ILE A 216 -3.14 -21.37 -8.16
N TYR A 217 -2.73 -22.00 -7.07
CA TYR A 217 -3.60 -22.86 -6.27
C TYR A 217 -4.71 -22.09 -5.54
N PHE A 218 -4.37 -20.96 -4.90
CA PHE A 218 -5.32 -20.21 -4.08
C PHE A 218 -6.17 -19.19 -4.86
N TYR A 219 -5.77 -18.85 -6.07
CA TYR A 219 -6.46 -17.84 -6.86
C TYR A 219 -7.83 -18.31 -7.40
N PRO A 220 -7.98 -19.52 -7.93
CA PRO A 220 -9.25 -20.01 -8.49
C PRO A 220 -10.25 -20.52 -7.45
N SER A 221 -9.85 -20.68 -6.19
CA SER A 221 -10.71 -21.29 -5.18
C SER A 221 -11.89 -20.38 -4.84
N HIS A 222 -13.03 -20.75 -5.36
CA HIS A 222 -14.27 -19.97 -5.34
C HIS A 222 -14.94 -19.86 -3.96
N HIS A 223 -14.50 -20.52 -2.89
CA HIS A 223 -15.43 -20.69 -1.79
C HIS A 223 -15.02 -20.21 -0.39
N HIS A 224 -13.87 -20.43 0.15
CA HIS A 224 -13.65 -20.11 1.57
C HIS A 224 -12.27 -19.51 1.87
N ILE A 225 -11.40 -19.40 0.87
CA ILE A 225 -10.03 -18.97 1.04
C ILE A 225 -9.74 -17.73 0.19
N TYR A 226 -10.78 -16.95 -0.10
CA TYR A 226 -10.70 -15.78 -0.98
C TYR A 226 -9.60 -14.79 -0.60
N ASN A 227 -9.37 -14.60 0.69
CA ASN A 227 -8.35 -13.69 1.18
C ASN A 227 -6.92 -14.23 1.10
N PHE A 228 -6.72 -15.53 0.88
CA PHE A 228 -5.39 -16.12 0.71
C PHE A 228 -4.65 -15.65 -0.54
N LYS A 229 -5.38 -15.19 -1.57
CA LYS A 229 -4.78 -14.56 -2.74
C LYS A 229 -3.87 -13.38 -2.37
N TYR A 230 -4.19 -12.65 -1.30
CA TYR A 230 -3.37 -11.53 -0.83
C TYR A 230 -2.01 -12.00 -0.29
N PHE A 231 -1.98 -13.12 0.41
CA PHE A 231 -0.73 -13.72 0.88
C PHE A 231 0.16 -14.21 -0.26
N SER A 232 -0.44 -14.87 -1.24
CA SER A 232 0.32 -15.41 -2.37
C SER A 232 1.00 -14.32 -3.18
N LEU A 233 0.42 -13.12 -3.25
CA LEU A 233 1.03 -11.99 -3.93
C LEU A 233 2.27 -11.45 -3.23
N ALA A 234 2.38 -11.57 -1.89
CA ALA A 234 3.57 -11.17 -1.17
C ALA A 234 4.84 -11.88 -1.71
N PHE A 235 4.71 -13.12 -2.15
CA PHE A 235 5.80 -13.89 -2.76
C PHE A 235 6.16 -13.39 -4.18
N LEU A 236 5.21 -12.78 -4.90
CA LEU A 236 5.42 -12.26 -6.25
C LEU A 236 5.89 -10.81 -6.28
N LEU A 237 5.97 -10.14 -5.12
CA LEU A 237 6.40 -8.73 -5.03
C LEU A 237 7.72 -8.44 -5.73
N PRO A 238 8.80 -9.25 -5.58
CA PRO A 238 10.04 -8.96 -6.27
C PRO A 238 9.88 -8.97 -7.79
N LEU A 239 8.98 -9.80 -8.34
CA LEU A 239 8.67 -9.83 -9.76
C LEU A 239 7.99 -8.53 -10.22
N PHE A 240 6.93 -8.12 -9.55
CA PHE A 240 6.22 -6.87 -9.88
C PHE A 240 7.11 -5.64 -9.76
N VAL A 241 7.90 -5.56 -8.67
CA VAL A 241 8.86 -4.48 -8.46
C VAL A 241 9.87 -4.42 -9.61
N THR A 242 10.39 -5.59 -10.02
CA THR A 242 11.32 -5.67 -11.16
C THR A 242 10.68 -5.19 -12.45
N ILE A 243 9.49 -5.69 -12.78
CA ILE A 243 8.74 -5.30 -13.99
C ILE A 243 8.53 -3.77 -14.01
N PHE A 244 8.06 -3.19 -12.90
CA PHE A 244 7.77 -1.75 -12.83
C PHE A 244 9.02 -0.88 -12.91
N ILE A 245 10.14 -1.31 -12.33
CA ILE A 245 11.43 -0.63 -12.51
C ILE A 245 11.84 -0.65 -13.98
N LEU A 246 11.68 -1.80 -14.65
CA LEU A 246 12.05 -1.92 -16.07
C LEU A 246 11.18 -1.03 -16.95
N LEU A 247 9.87 -1.05 -16.77
CA LEU A 247 8.96 -0.18 -17.50
C LEU A 247 9.32 1.29 -17.26
N SER A 248 9.64 1.67 -16.02
CA SER A 248 10.08 3.04 -15.71
C SER A 248 11.42 3.41 -16.33
N LYS A 249 12.34 2.46 -16.51
CA LYS A 249 13.63 2.70 -17.21
C LYS A 249 13.44 2.97 -18.70
N HIS A 250 12.53 2.21 -19.32
CA HIS A 250 12.38 2.27 -20.77
C HIS A 250 11.40 3.36 -21.25
N ILE A 251 10.39 3.71 -20.45
CA ILE A 251 9.34 4.68 -20.83
C ILE A 251 9.50 5.96 -20.01
N LYS A 252 10.39 6.87 -20.43
CA LYS A 252 10.76 8.08 -19.68
C LYS A 252 9.57 9.01 -19.36
N ILE A 253 8.64 9.19 -20.31
CA ILE A 253 7.46 10.05 -20.11
C ILE A 253 6.58 9.47 -18.99
N LEU A 254 6.30 8.17 -19.05
CA LEU A 254 5.53 7.48 -18.02
C LEU A 254 6.25 7.50 -16.67
N SER A 255 7.57 7.31 -16.65
CA SER A 255 8.38 7.40 -15.44
C SER A 255 8.26 8.76 -14.77
N SER A 256 8.30 9.87 -15.54
CA SER A 256 8.15 11.22 -15.01
C SER A 256 6.77 11.42 -14.36
N LEU A 257 5.69 11.00 -15.04
CA LEU A 257 4.33 11.07 -14.52
C LEU A 257 4.17 10.24 -13.23
N LEU A 258 4.62 8.99 -13.26
CA LEU A 258 4.56 8.08 -12.11
C LEU A 258 5.36 8.58 -10.92
N ARG A 259 6.47 9.27 -11.16
CA ARG A 259 7.27 9.90 -10.11
C ARG A 259 6.47 10.97 -9.37
N GLU A 260 5.78 11.85 -10.09
CA GLU A 260 4.94 12.87 -9.46
C GLU A 260 3.74 12.25 -8.73
N MET A 261 3.07 11.27 -9.34
CA MET A 261 2.00 10.51 -8.67
C MET A 261 2.52 9.80 -7.40
N GLY A 262 3.72 9.25 -7.45
CA GLY A 262 4.30 8.54 -6.32
C GLY A 262 4.66 9.45 -5.14
N LYS A 263 5.14 10.66 -5.40
CA LYS A 263 5.35 11.69 -4.36
C LYS A 263 4.03 12.06 -3.68
N ALA A 264 2.97 12.18 -4.46
CA ALA A 264 1.62 12.55 -4.03
C ALA A 264 0.73 11.34 -3.69
N SER A 265 1.30 10.14 -3.54
CA SER A 265 0.52 8.90 -3.44
C SER A 265 -0.43 8.85 -2.24
N LEU A 266 -0.09 9.48 -1.12
CA LEU A 266 -0.97 9.60 0.05
C LEU A 266 -2.18 10.48 -0.26
N GLU A 267 -1.95 11.64 -0.84
CA GLU A 267 -2.97 12.60 -1.21
C GLU A 267 -3.93 11.99 -2.25
N ILE A 268 -3.38 11.34 -3.27
CA ILE A 268 -4.17 10.62 -4.29
C ILE A 268 -5.01 9.52 -3.64
N TYR A 269 -4.41 8.72 -2.75
CA TYR A 269 -5.12 7.66 -2.03
C TYR A 269 -6.32 8.19 -1.25
N LEU A 270 -6.14 9.27 -0.50
CA LEU A 270 -7.21 9.83 0.32
C LEU A 270 -8.31 10.49 -0.53
N ILE A 271 -7.97 11.15 -1.63
CA ILE A 271 -8.94 11.74 -2.55
C ILE A 271 -9.77 10.64 -3.23
N GLN A 272 -9.12 9.57 -3.70
CA GLN A 272 -9.86 8.48 -4.34
C GLN A 272 -10.84 7.79 -3.38
N THR A 273 -10.53 7.72 -2.07
CA THR A 273 -11.46 7.10 -1.10
C THR A 273 -12.75 7.91 -0.94
N ILE A 274 -12.69 9.24 -1.04
CA ILE A 274 -13.89 10.09 -1.05
C ILE A 274 -14.78 9.75 -2.26
N ILE A 275 -14.20 9.75 -3.46
CA ILE A 275 -14.92 9.49 -4.70
C ILE A 275 -15.48 8.06 -4.71
N PHE A 276 -14.69 7.09 -4.24
CA PHE A 276 -15.11 5.69 -4.13
C PHE A 276 -16.28 5.53 -3.15
N SER A 277 -16.21 6.18 -1.98
CA SER A 277 -17.31 6.17 -1.00
C SER A 277 -18.57 6.83 -1.54
N ALA A 278 -18.46 7.95 -2.25
CA ALA A 278 -19.58 8.61 -2.89
C ALA A 278 -20.24 7.73 -3.96
N LYS A 279 -19.45 6.94 -4.71
CA LYS A 279 -19.96 6.00 -5.71
C LYS A 279 -20.68 4.81 -5.06
N ILE A 280 -20.12 4.22 -4.01
CA ILE A 280 -20.77 3.12 -3.26
C ILE A 280 -22.09 3.59 -2.67
N ASN A 281 -22.15 4.79 -2.11
CA ASN A 281 -23.37 5.38 -1.52
C ASN A 281 -24.40 5.83 -2.58
N LYS A 282 -24.18 5.50 -3.87
CA LYS A 282 -25.05 5.88 -5.01
C LYS A 282 -25.28 7.40 -5.16
N SER A 283 -24.49 8.23 -4.50
CA SER A 283 -24.48 9.66 -4.72
C SER A 283 -23.86 10.04 -6.08
N LEU A 284 -23.12 9.11 -6.69
CA LEU A 284 -22.55 9.22 -8.01
C LEU A 284 -23.01 8.04 -8.87
N ILE A 285 -24.00 8.28 -9.75
CA ILE A 285 -24.53 7.28 -10.68
C ILE A 285 -23.82 7.44 -12.02
N ILE A 286 -23.17 6.36 -12.48
CA ILE A 286 -22.49 6.30 -13.77
C ILE A 286 -23.21 5.31 -14.66
N PRO A 287 -23.67 5.74 -15.87
CA PRO A 287 -24.26 4.82 -16.84
C PRO A 287 -23.27 3.69 -17.22
N PRO A 288 -23.74 2.44 -17.46
CA PRO A 288 -22.86 1.32 -17.80
C PRO A 288 -21.94 1.59 -18.99
N ASP A 289 -22.45 2.24 -20.04
CA ASP A 289 -21.70 2.55 -21.27
C ASP A 289 -20.56 3.56 -21.07
N TRP A 290 -20.55 4.25 -19.94
CA TRP A 290 -19.57 5.29 -19.61
C TRP A 290 -18.53 4.84 -18.57
N ILE A 291 -18.59 3.58 -18.14
CA ILE A 291 -17.75 3.09 -17.04
C ILE A 291 -16.25 3.22 -17.36
N ASP A 292 -15.83 2.81 -18.55
CA ASP A 292 -14.41 2.85 -18.91
C ASP A 292 -13.91 4.29 -19.06
N PHE A 293 -14.70 5.13 -19.72
CA PHE A 293 -14.39 6.56 -19.85
C PHE A 293 -14.34 7.26 -18.49
N SER A 294 -15.34 7.00 -17.63
CA SER A 294 -15.39 7.55 -16.29
C SER A 294 -14.22 7.09 -15.42
N THR A 295 -13.78 5.82 -15.55
CA THR A 295 -12.63 5.27 -14.87
C THR A 295 -11.37 6.06 -15.21
N VAL A 296 -11.10 6.30 -16.48
CA VAL A 296 -9.96 7.10 -16.93
C VAL A 296 -10.06 8.53 -16.39
N CYS A 297 -11.24 9.16 -16.49
CA CYS A 297 -11.47 10.50 -15.97
C CYS A 297 -11.22 10.59 -14.45
N PHE A 298 -11.68 9.61 -13.66
CA PHE A 298 -11.45 9.57 -12.21
C PHE A 298 -9.98 9.37 -11.86
N ILE A 299 -9.26 8.51 -12.57
CA ILE A 299 -7.83 8.31 -12.37
C ILE A 299 -7.08 9.62 -12.63
N ILE A 300 -7.39 10.31 -13.73
CA ILE A 300 -6.78 11.59 -14.07
C ILE A 300 -7.13 12.64 -13.01
N LEU A 301 -8.41 12.77 -12.64
CA LEU A 301 -8.88 13.74 -11.66
C LEU A 301 -8.20 13.52 -10.30
N CYS A 302 -8.23 12.32 -9.76
CA CYS A 302 -7.58 12.00 -8.48
C CYS A 302 -6.08 12.28 -8.53
N SER A 303 -5.42 11.94 -9.64
CA SER A 303 -3.98 12.18 -9.80
C SER A 303 -3.67 13.66 -9.82
N LEU A 304 -4.40 14.46 -10.60
CA LEU A 304 -4.20 15.91 -10.68
C LEU A 304 -4.47 16.60 -9.33
N LEU A 305 -5.61 16.32 -8.71
CA LEU A 305 -5.97 16.91 -7.42
C LEU A 305 -4.96 16.50 -6.32
N GLY A 306 -4.54 15.24 -6.30
CA GLY A 306 -3.55 14.76 -5.35
C GLY A 306 -2.19 15.42 -5.53
N ILE A 307 -1.71 15.57 -6.76
CA ILE A 307 -0.43 16.24 -7.06
C ILE A 307 -0.51 17.73 -6.70
N ILE A 308 -1.62 18.40 -7.00
CA ILE A 308 -1.82 19.81 -6.63
C ILE A 308 -1.80 19.95 -5.10
N LEU A 309 -2.58 19.15 -4.39
CA LEU A 309 -2.63 19.17 -2.93
C LEU A 309 -1.26 18.89 -2.30
N HIS A 310 -0.55 17.89 -2.81
CA HIS A 310 0.81 17.57 -2.36
C HIS A 310 1.74 18.80 -2.48
N LYS A 311 1.74 19.47 -3.64
CA LYS A 311 2.55 20.67 -3.87
C LYS A 311 2.14 21.84 -2.97
N LEU A 312 0.85 21.99 -2.67
CA LEU A 312 0.36 23.03 -1.75
C LEU A 312 0.85 22.76 -0.31
N ILE A 313 0.76 21.52 0.17
CA ILE A 313 1.22 21.14 1.50
C ILE A 313 2.75 21.25 1.60
N ASP A 314 3.48 20.85 0.56
CA ASP A 314 4.95 20.99 0.52
C ASP A 314 5.36 22.48 0.56
N LYS A 315 4.69 23.32 -0.23
CA LYS A 315 4.94 24.77 -0.25
C LYS A 315 4.58 25.46 1.08
N SER A 316 3.63 24.93 1.85
CA SER A 316 3.27 25.48 3.17
C SER A 316 4.37 25.29 4.23
N GLY A 317 5.41 24.52 3.92
CA GLY A 317 6.51 24.22 4.84
C GLY A 317 6.20 23.12 5.86
N ILE A 318 5.00 22.54 5.85
CA ILE A 318 4.65 21.45 6.79
C ILE A 318 5.62 20.30 6.67
N TYR A 319 6.00 19.93 5.45
CA TYR A 319 6.98 18.85 5.24
C TYR A 319 8.42 19.28 5.51
N GLN A 320 8.72 20.58 5.61
CA GLN A 320 10.06 21.06 5.99
C GLN A 320 10.33 20.92 7.51
N LEU A 321 9.26 20.69 8.29
CA LEU A 321 9.38 20.33 9.71
C LEU A 321 9.87 18.89 9.93
N LEU A 322 10.07 18.15 8.83
CA LEU A 322 10.56 16.77 8.79
C LEU A 322 12.09 16.72 8.70
#